data_3c1d6d9ccdb31c09e7b45c3b21d6cc56
#
_entry.id   3c1d6d9ccdb31c09e7b45c3b21d6cc56
#
_cell.length_a   1.000
_cell.length_b   1.000
_cell.length_c   1.000
_cell.angle_alpha   90.00
_cell.angle_beta   90.00
_cell.angle_gamma   90.00
#
_symmetry.space_group_name_H-M   'P 1'
#
loop_
_entity.id
_entity.type
_entity.pdbx_description
1 polymer ?
#
loop_
_entity_poly.entity_id
_entity_poly.type
_entity_poly.pdbx_seq_one_letter_code
_entity_poly.pdbx_strand_id
1 'polypeptide(L)'
;MNSGDAGAAGSATSGPALGGHPFVVAHRGASAERPEHTRAAYELALSQGADGVECDVRLTRDGHLVCVHDRRVDRTSNGTGLVSEMTLAQLKELDFGAWHASRRPDGSHGDTGLLTLDDLVSLVLDWHRPLKIFIETKHPVRYGALVESKVLALLHRYGIASPASADLSRAVVMSFSAAAVWRIRRAAPMLPTVLLGDTSRYLGGSAATTVGATAVGPSITTLREHPELVDRAAAQGRALYCWTVDHYEDVRYCRELGVAWVATNHPGRTKGWLQDGLTGAGRD
;
A
#
# COMPACT_ATOMS: atom_id res chain seq x y z
N MET A 1 -5.87 43.37 -29.20
CA MET A 1 -5.67 42.07 -29.87
C MET A 1 -5.32 41.07 -28.81
N ASN A 2 -6.23 40.17 -28.57
CA ASN A 2 -6.33 39.35 -27.37
C ASN A 2 -5.22 38.29 -27.29
N SER A 3 -4.43 38.34 -26.23
CA SER A 3 -3.61 37.26 -25.76
C SER A 3 -4.43 36.41 -24.79
N GLY A 4 -4.84 35.23 -25.25
CA GLY A 4 -5.53 34.24 -24.43
C GLY A 4 -4.56 33.58 -23.46
N ASP A 5 -4.80 33.82 -22.20
CA ASP A 5 -4.18 33.15 -21.04
C ASP A 5 -4.80 31.76 -20.89
N ALA A 6 -4.07 30.70 -21.25
CA ALA A 6 -4.47 29.34 -21.04
C ALA A 6 -4.00 28.90 -19.64
N GLY A 7 -4.84 29.18 -18.65
CA GLY A 7 -4.68 28.68 -17.30
C GLY A 7 -4.69 27.16 -17.29
N ALA A 8 -3.56 26.54 -16.89
CA ALA A 8 -3.45 25.13 -16.58
C ALA A 8 -4.30 24.85 -15.34
N ALA A 9 -5.49 24.32 -15.53
CA ALA A 9 -6.31 23.77 -14.45
C ALA A 9 -5.60 22.53 -13.89
N GLY A 10 -4.96 22.67 -12.73
CA GLY A 10 -4.47 21.56 -11.95
C GLY A 10 -5.66 20.67 -11.56
N SER A 11 -5.70 19.46 -12.12
CA SER A 11 -6.65 18.43 -11.72
C SER A 11 -6.40 18.10 -10.25
N ALA A 12 -7.26 18.59 -9.37
CA ALA A 12 -7.29 18.17 -7.97
C ALA A 12 -7.53 16.65 -7.93
N THR A 13 -6.66 15.93 -7.26
CA THR A 13 -6.87 14.50 -6.95
C THR A 13 -8.05 14.42 -5.99
N SER A 14 -9.22 14.10 -6.49
CA SER A 14 -10.39 13.85 -5.66
C SER A 14 -10.16 12.52 -4.93
N GLY A 15 -9.70 12.60 -3.69
CA GLY A 15 -9.95 11.55 -2.71
C GLY A 15 -11.48 11.37 -2.54
N PRO A 16 -11.94 10.34 -1.82
CA PRO A 16 -13.37 10.18 -1.56
C PRO A 16 -13.93 11.50 -1.04
N ALA A 17 -15.07 11.93 -1.60
CA ALA A 17 -15.70 13.20 -1.26
C ALA A 17 -15.85 13.31 0.26
N LEU A 18 -15.63 14.52 0.82
CA LEU A 18 -15.85 14.82 2.23
C LEU A 18 -17.22 14.29 2.64
N GLY A 19 -17.25 13.23 3.51
CA GLY A 19 -18.48 12.53 3.94
C GLY A 19 -18.56 11.06 3.52
N GLY A 20 -17.64 10.54 2.69
CA GLY A 20 -17.53 9.12 2.36
C GLY A 20 -16.75 8.31 3.40
N HIS A 21 -16.90 6.98 3.37
CA HIS A 21 -16.05 6.09 4.17
C HIS A 21 -14.63 6.02 3.55
N PRO A 22 -13.56 5.91 4.36
CA PRO A 22 -12.24 5.62 3.83
C PRO A 22 -12.25 4.28 3.07
N PHE A 23 -11.45 4.19 2.02
CA PHE A 23 -11.21 2.91 1.35
C PHE A 23 -10.33 2.03 2.23
N VAL A 24 -10.68 0.75 2.33
CA VAL A 24 -9.97 -0.24 3.14
C VAL A 24 -8.91 -0.93 2.29
N VAL A 25 -7.65 -0.77 2.71
CA VAL A 25 -6.48 -1.39 2.09
C VAL A 25 -5.98 -2.50 3.01
N ALA A 26 -5.90 -3.73 2.50
CA ALA A 26 -5.41 -4.86 3.27
C ALA A 26 -3.88 -4.81 3.35
N HIS A 27 -3.35 -4.47 4.52
CA HIS A 27 -1.92 -4.34 4.82
C HIS A 27 -1.25 -5.71 4.82
N ARG A 28 -0.50 -6.02 3.75
CA ARG A 28 0.11 -7.33 3.47
C ARG A 28 -0.91 -8.47 3.35
N GLY A 29 -2.14 -8.14 2.87
CA GLY A 29 -3.28 -9.03 2.88
C GLY A 29 -4.09 -8.99 4.17
N ALA A 30 -4.92 -9.99 4.45
CA ALA A 30 -5.58 -10.18 5.75
C ALA A 30 -4.58 -10.77 6.76
N SER A 31 -3.53 -9.99 7.07
CA SER A 31 -2.31 -10.45 7.73
C SER A 31 -2.48 -10.81 9.21
N ALA A 32 -3.58 -10.40 9.84
CA ALA A 32 -3.95 -10.88 11.17
C ALA A 32 -4.56 -12.29 11.14
N GLU A 33 -5.06 -12.75 10.00
CA GLU A 33 -5.77 -14.02 9.86
C GLU A 33 -5.01 -15.06 9.03
N ARG A 34 -4.08 -14.62 8.20
CA ARG A 34 -3.21 -15.45 7.35
C ARG A 34 -1.79 -14.89 7.33
N PRO A 35 -0.78 -15.71 7.07
CA PRO A 35 0.60 -15.24 6.97
C PRO A 35 0.74 -14.08 5.99
N GLU A 36 1.37 -12.99 6.44
CA GLU A 36 1.56 -11.79 5.64
C GLU A 36 2.23 -12.08 4.30
N HIS A 37 1.87 -11.32 3.25
CA HIS A 37 2.44 -11.42 1.89
C HIS A 37 2.27 -12.77 1.19
N THR A 38 1.38 -13.63 1.69
CA THR A 38 1.04 -14.88 1.01
C THR A 38 -0.18 -14.73 0.12
N ARG A 39 -0.30 -15.58 -0.91
CA ARG A 39 -1.48 -15.62 -1.75
C ARG A 39 -2.76 -15.84 -0.93
N ALA A 40 -2.69 -16.72 0.08
CA ALA A 40 -3.81 -16.99 0.99
C ALA A 40 -4.28 -15.74 1.75
N ALA A 41 -3.34 -14.86 2.19
CA ALA A 41 -3.70 -13.62 2.88
C ALA A 41 -4.39 -12.62 1.94
N TYR A 42 -3.94 -12.51 0.69
CA TYR A 42 -4.53 -11.60 -0.28
C TYR A 42 -5.89 -12.08 -0.77
N GLU A 43 -6.04 -13.36 -1.10
CA GLU A 43 -7.33 -13.93 -1.50
C GLU A 43 -8.39 -13.78 -0.39
N LEU A 44 -8.00 -14.00 0.87
CA LEU A 44 -8.88 -13.76 2.01
C LEU A 44 -9.29 -12.29 2.11
N ALA A 45 -8.33 -11.36 2.03
CA ALA A 45 -8.62 -9.92 2.09
C ALA A 45 -9.60 -9.48 0.99
N LEU A 46 -9.40 -9.97 -0.24
CA LEU A 46 -10.25 -9.67 -1.38
C LEU A 46 -11.67 -10.25 -1.21
N SER A 47 -11.79 -11.47 -0.68
CA SER A 47 -13.08 -12.10 -0.36
C SER A 47 -13.82 -11.38 0.78
N GLN A 48 -13.10 -10.77 1.71
CA GLN A 48 -13.63 -9.94 2.79
C GLN A 48 -14.02 -8.53 2.33
N GLY A 49 -13.85 -8.20 1.05
CA GLY A 49 -14.32 -6.94 0.47
C GLY A 49 -13.33 -5.77 0.58
N ALA A 50 -12.04 -6.00 0.84
CA ALA A 50 -11.03 -4.94 0.82
C ALA A 50 -11.03 -4.17 -0.51
N ASP A 51 -10.95 -2.86 -0.48
CA ASP A 51 -10.99 -2.00 -1.68
C ASP A 51 -9.65 -1.97 -2.42
N GLY A 52 -8.60 -2.38 -1.75
CA GLY A 52 -7.27 -2.55 -2.29
C GLY A 52 -6.41 -3.45 -1.41
N VAL A 53 -5.23 -3.76 -1.91
CA VAL A 53 -4.21 -4.51 -1.17
C VAL A 53 -2.91 -3.73 -1.14
N GLU A 54 -2.16 -3.90 -0.08
CA GLU A 54 -0.83 -3.32 0.07
C GLU A 54 0.22 -4.44 0.10
N CYS A 55 1.40 -4.16 -0.48
CA CYS A 55 2.54 -5.05 -0.43
C CYS A 55 3.87 -4.32 -0.34
N ASP A 56 4.81 -4.94 0.39
CA ASP A 56 6.21 -4.54 0.49
C ASP A 56 7.05 -5.26 -0.55
N VAL A 57 7.80 -4.56 -1.39
CA VAL A 57 8.62 -5.21 -2.42
C VAL A 57 10.11 -5.08 -2.18
N ARG A 58 10.80 -6.19 -2.40
CA ARG A 58 12.26 -6.29 -2.40
C ARG A 58 12.77 -7.01 -3.64
N LEU A 59 14.05 -6.82 -3.95
CA LEU A 59 14.74 -7.52 -5.04
C LEU A 59 15.52 -8.73 -4.51
N THR A 60 15.36 -9.85 -5.20
CA THR A 60 16.22 -11.03 -5.05
C THR A 60 17.59 -10.78 -5.65
N ARG A 61 18.55 -11.69 -5.41
CA ARG A 61 19.89 -11.64 -6.01
C ARG A 61 19.86 -11.64 -7.55
N ASP A 62 18.95 -12.39 -8.12
CA ASP A 62 18.75 -12.52 -9.58
C ASP A 62 17.71 -11.53 -10.13
N GLY A 63 17.31 -10.54 -9.31
CA GLY A 63 16.57 -9.34 -9.74
C GLY A 63 15.07 -9.53 -9.93
N HIS A 64 14.44 -10.49 -9.27
CA HIS A 64 12.98 -10.60 -9.20
C HIS A 64 12.41 -9.74 -8.08
N LEU A 65 11.21 -9.19 -8.29
CA LEU A 65 10.45 -8.48 -7.27
C LEU A 65 9.62 -9.48 -6.46
N VAL A 66 9.85 -9.54 -5.16
CA VAL A 66 9.15 -10.43 -4.23
C VAL A 66 8.47 -9.64 -3.13
N CYS A 67 7.33 -10.14 -2.63
CA CYS A 67 6.55 -9.54 -1.56
C CYS A 67 7.11 -10.01 -0.21
N VAL A 68 7.99 -9.20 0.40
CA VAL A 68 8.59 -9.46 1.72
C VAL A 68 8.89 -8.14 2.42
N HIS A 69 8.41 -7.97 3.65
CA HIS A 69 8.63 -6.74 4.42
C HIS A 69 10.08 -6.58 4.86
N ASP A 70 10.63 -7.58 5.53
CA ASP A 70 11.94 -7.49 6.15
C ASP A 70 13.07 -7.66 5.12
N ARG A 71 14.26 -7.20 5.46
CA ARG A 71 15.45 -7.45 4.64
C ARG A 71 15.89 -8.92 4.67
N ARG A 72 15.50 -9.62 5.73
CA ARG A 72 15.80 -11.03 5.98
C ARG A 72 14.51 -11.84 5.98
N VAL A 73 14.63 -13.11 5.63
CA VAL A 73 13.48 -14.05 5.60
C VAL A 73 13.16 -14.67 6.97
N ASP A 74 14.00 -14.45 7.97
CA ASP A 74 14.06 -15.17 9.25
C ASP A 74 12.76 -15.07 10.08
N ARG A 75 12.06 -13.93 10.02
CA ARG A 75 10.82 -13.75 10.80
C ARG A 75 9.62 -14.45 10.18
N THR A 76 9.55 -14.47 8.86
CA THR A 76 8.36 -14.90 8.12
C THR A 76 8.54 -16.16 7.30
N SER A 77 9.66 -16.89 7.51
CA SER A 77 9.87 -18.17 6.85
C SER A 77 10.64 -19.15 7.75
N ASN A 78 10.74 -20.39 7.30
CA ASN A 78 11.59 -21.40 7.92
C ASN A 78 13.08 -21.30 7.53
N GLY A 79 13.44 -20.30 6.70
CA GLY A 79 14.82 -20.05 6.28
C GLY A 79 15.49 -18.92 7.04
N THR A 80 16.77 -18.68 6.71
CA THR A 80 17.57 -17.58 7.25
C THR A 80 18.36 -16.91 6.14
N GLY A 81 18.54 -15.57 6.21
CA GLY A 81 19.39 -14.84 5.27
C GLY A 81 18.74 -13.61 4.68
N LEU A 82 19.50 -12.90 3.87
CA LEU A 82 19.04 -11.67 3.20
C LEU A 82 18.31 -12.02 1.90
N VAL A 83 17.14 -11.45 1.67
CA VAL A 83 16.38 -11.56 0.41
C VAL A 83 17.27 -11.21 -0.79
N SER A 84 18.08 -10.16 -0.68
CA SER A 84 18.97 -9.69 -1.76
C SER A 84 20.19 -10.61 -2.05
N GLU A 85 20.40 -11.64 -1.25
CA GLU A 85 21.47 -12.62 -1.43
C GLU A 85 20.96 -13.99 -1.91
N MET A 86 19.65 -14.18 -1.95
CA MET A 86 18.98 -15.40 -2.39
C MET A 86 18.38 -15.22 -3.79
N THR A 87 18.41 -16.26 -4.61
CA THR A 87 17.68 -16.29 -5.88
C THR A 87 16.21 -16.55 -5.64
N LEU A 88 15.37 -16.22 -6.64
CA LEU A 88 13.94 -16.55 -6.59
C LEU A 88 13.71 -18.05 -6.35
N ALA A 89 14.49 -18.90 -7.01
CA ALA A 89 14.39 -20.37 -6.83
C ALA A 89 14.64 -20.78 -5.37
N GLN A 90 15.71 -20.26 -4.74
CA GLN A 90 16.02 -20.53 -3.33
C GLN A 90 14.91 -20.01 -2.38
N LEU A 91 14.36 -18.85 -2.64
CA LEU A 91 13.27 -18.30 -1.83
C LEU A 91 11.97 -19.10 -1.98
N LYS A 92 11.69 -19.67 -3.16
CA LYS A 92 10.50 -20.51 -3.39
C LYS A 92 10.55 -21.87 -2.68
N GLU A 93 11.72 -22.31 -2.23
CA GLU A 93 11.88 -23.53 -1.43
C GLU A 93 11.51 -23.31 0.05
N LEU A 94 11.35 -22.04 0.49
CA LEU A 94 11.03 -21.71 1.87
C LEU A 94 9.52 -21.73 2.12
N ASP A 95 9.15 -22.12 3.33
CA ASP A 95 7.78 -22.02 3.84
C ASP A 95 7.57 -20.66 4.53
N PHE A 96 6.73 -19.82 3.95
CA PHE A 96 6.36 -18.50 4.50
C PHE A 96 5.09 -18.56 5.38
N GLY A 97 4.57 -19.74 5.70
CA GLY A 97 3.35 -19.91 6.49
C GLY A 97 3.55 -20.49 7.88
N ALA A 98 4.58 -21.30 8.09
CA ALA A 98 4.75 -22.10 9.31
C ALA A 98 4.84 -21.30 10.62
N TRP A 99 5.27 -20.04 10.56
CA TRP A 99 5.41 -19.14 11.72
C TRP A 99 4.07 -18.59 12.23
N HIS A 100 3.02 -18.59 11.40
CA HIS A 100 1.73 -17.97 11.72
C HIS A 100 0.82 -18.97 12.44
N ALA A 101 0.19 -18.53 13.54
CA ALA A 101 -0.64 -19.40 14.38
C ALA A 101 -1.98 -19.79 13.75
N SER A 102 -2.55 -18.91 12.92
CA SER A 102 -3.88 -19.14 12.31
C SER A 102 -3.83 -20.17 11.19
N ARG A 103 -4.74 -21.14 11.24
CA ARG A 103 -4.90 -22.18 10.22
C ARG A 103 -6.32 -22.23 9.70
N ARG A 104 -6.51 -22.79 8.51
CA ARG A 104 -7.84 -23.14 7.99
C ARG A 104 -8.44 -24.28 8.82
N PRO A 105 -9.76 -24.53 8.71
CA PRO A 105 -10.40 -25.67 9.38
C PRO A 105 -9.76 -27.03 9.07
N ASP A 106 -9.13 -27.18 7.89
CA ASP A 106 -8.39 -28.36 7.46
C ASP A 106 -6.97 -28.44 8.06
N GLY A 107 -6.60 -27.49 8.92
CA GLY A 107 -5.27 -27.41 9.54
C GLY A 107 -4.20 -26.77 8.67
N SER A 108 -4.50 -26.29 7.46
CA SER A 108 -3.57 -25.63 6.56
C SER A 108 -3.60 -24.11 6.68
N HIS A 109 -2.56 -23.43 6.18
CA HIS A 109 -2.55 -21.96 6.00
C HIS A 109 -3.06 -21.56 4.60
N GLY A 110 -3.31 -22.49 3.70
CA GLY A 110 -3.55 -22.28 2.28
C GLY A 110 -2.25 -22.14 1.49
N ASP A 111 -2.27 -21.40 0.38
CA ASP A 111 -1.05 -21.13 -0.41
C ASP A 111 -0.20 -20.06 0.30
N THR A 112 0.84 -20.53 0.97
CA THR A 112 1.79 -19.74 1.77
C THR A 112 3.20 -19.73 1.17
N GLY A 113 3.34 -20.12 -0.08
CA GLY A 113 4.58 -19.97 -0.83
C GLY A 113 4.97 -18.49 -1.01
N LEU A 114 6.24 -18.27 -1.33
CA LEU A 114 6.71 -16.93 -1.68
C LEU A 114 5.88 -16.36 -2.83
N LEU A 115 5.34 -15.16 -2.64
CA LEU A 115 4.61 -14.44 -3.67
C LEU A 115 5.52 -13.43 -4.37
N THR A 116 5.54 -13.45 -5.71
CA THR A 116 6.18 -12.38 -6.48
C THR A 116 5.22 -11.21 -6.69
N LEU A 117 5.76 -10.01 -6.94
CA LEU A 117 4.91 -8.88 -7.30
C LEU A 117 4.13 -9.13 -8.59
N ASP A 118 4.68 -9.92 -9.52
CA ASP A 118 4.03 -10.32 -10.77
C ASP A 118 2.75 -11.13 -10.49
N ASP A 119 2.87 -12.16 -9.64
CA ASP A 119 1.74 -13.00 -9.23
C ASP A 119 0.66 -12.18 -8.51
N LEU A 120 1.06 -11.22 -7.65
CA LEU A 120 0.11 -10.37 -6.93
C LEU A 120 -0.60 -9.38 -7.86
N VAL A 121 0.11 -8.75 -8.79
CA VAL A 121 -0.50 -7.84 -9.78
C VAL A 121 -1.51 -8.60 -10.64
N SER A 122 -1.16 -9.80 -11.13
CA SER A 122 -2.09 -10.65 -11.88
C SER A 122 -3.35 -10.97 -11.05
N LEU A 123 -3.18 -11.44 -9.80
CA LEU A 123 -4.31 -11.73 -8.90
C LEU A 123 -5.25 -10.53 -8.73
N VAL A 124 -4.70 -9.33 -8.53
CA VAL A 124 -5.49 -8.10 -8.32
C VAL A 124 -6.19 -7.66 -9.59
N LEU A 125 -5.56 -7.80 -10.76
CA LEU A 125 -6.15 -7.38 -12.04
C LEU A 125 -7.23 -8.36 -12.53
N ASP A 126 -7.06 -9.65 -12.26
CA ASP A 126 -7.99 -10.72 -12.64
C ASP A 126 -9.19 -10.84 -11.67
N TRP A 127 -9.20 -10.10 -10.55
CA TRP A 127 -10.31 -10.15 -9.61
C TRP A 127 -11.59 -9.58 -10.23
N HIS A 128 -12.75 -10.16 -9.87
CA HIS A 128 -14.06 -9.87 -10.47
C HIS A 128 -14.56 -8.41 -10.33
N ARG A 129 -13.85 -7.56 -9.57
CA ARG A 129 -14.12 -6.12 -9.42
C ARG A 129 -12.85 -5.30 -9.47
N PRO A 130 -12.92 -4.00 -9.85
CA PRO A 130 -11.76 -3.12 -9.84
C PRO A 130 -11.19 -2.96 -8.42
N LEU A 131 -9.87 -3.15 -8.29
CA LEU A 131 -9.11 -3.04 -7.05
C LEU A 131 -7.90 -2.13 -7.25
N LYS A 132 -7.37 -1.56 -6.18
CA LYS A 132 -6.08 -0.87 -6.19
C LYS A 132 -5.00 -1.73 -5.54
N ILE A 133 -3.79 -1.69 -6.09
CA ILE A 133 -2.61 -2.25 -5.45
C ILE A 133 -1.70 -1.11 -5.00
N PHE A 134 -1.32 -1.11 -3.72
CA PHE A 134 -0.40 -0.19 -3.09
C PHE A 134 0.94 -0.91 -2.93
N ILE A 135 1.98 -0.43 -3.62
CA ILE A 135 3.28 -1.10 -3.72
C ILE A 135 4.31 -0.25 -2.98
N GLU A 136 4.75 -0.72 -1.81
CA GLU A 136 5.84 -0.06 -1.09
C GLU A 136 7.19 -0.56 -1.61
N THR A 137 8.02 0.36 -2.11
CA THR A 137 9.43 0.06 -2.41
C THR A 137 10.26 0.23 -1.13
N LYS A 138 10.78 -0.88 -0.61
CA LYS A 138 11.53 -0.91 0.66
C LYS A 138 12.96 -0.38 0.48
N HIS A 139 13.37 0.52 1.36
CA HIS A 139 14.70 1.09 1.43
C HIS A 139 15.30 0.95 2.83
N PRO A 140 16.65 0.93 2.99
CA PRO A 140 17.66 0.90 1.93
C PRO A 140 17.71 -0.43 1.19
N VAL A 141 18.12 -0.39 -0.09
CA VAL A 141 18.29 -1.57 -0.95
C VAL A 141 19.74 -1.70 -1.44
N ARG A 142 20.16 -2.94 -1.72
CA ARG A 142 21.50 -3.24 -2.23
C ARG A 142 21.79 -2.61 -3.60
N TYR A 143 20.75 -2.51 -4.44
CA TYR A 143 20.88 -2.18 -5.86
C TYR A 143 20.37 -0.77 -6.21
N GLY A 144 20.36 0.15 -5.25
CA GLY A 144 19.99 1.55 -5.47
C GLY A 144 18.59 1.71 -6.07
N ALA A 145 18.48 2.42 -7.19
CA ALA A 145 17.22 2.75 -7.84
C ALA A 145 16.61 1.58 -8.67
N LEU A 146 17.22 0.41 -8.67
CA LEU A 146 16.77 -0.70 -9.54
C LEU A 146 15.38 -1.20 -9.16
N VAL A 147 14.99 -1.14 -7.89
CA VAL A 147 13.67 -1.60 -7.44
C VAL A 147 12.55 -0.79 -8.09
N GLU A 148 12.67 0.54 -8.13
CA GLU A 148 11.67 1.41 -8.77
C GLU A 148 11.59 1.16 -10.28
N SER A 149 12.74 1.03 -10.95
CA SER A 149 12.79 0.77 -12.39
C SER A 149 12.11 -0.56 -12.75
N LYS A 150 12.31 -1.60 -11.93
CA LYS A 150 11.66 -2.90 -12.14
C LYS A 150 10.18 -2.88 -11.81
N VAL A 151 9.75 -2.16 -10.76
CA VAL A 151 8.32 -1.96 -10.48
C VAL A 151 7.66 -1.25 -11.66
N LEU A 152 8.22 -0.16 -12.16
CA LEU A 152 7.67 0.54 -13.32
C LEU A 152 7.62 -0.33 -14.57
N ALA A 153 8.68 -1.10 -14.85
CA ALA A 153 8.69 -2.02 -15.98
C ALA A 153 7.58 -3.09 -15.89
N LEU A 154 7.33 -3.60 -14.67
CA LEU A 154 6.22 -4.51 -14.41
C LEU A 154 4.87 -3.85 -14.67
N LEU A 155 4.63 -2.66 -14.09
CA LEU A 155 3.38 -1.93 -14.26
C LEU A 155 3.14 -1.53 -15.74
N HIS A 156 4.20 -1.21 -16.50
CA HIS A 156 4.10 -0.97 -17.94
C HIS A 156 3.68 -2.23 -18.69
N ARG A 157 4.23 -3.39 -18.36
CA ARG A 157 3.84 -4.68 -18.96
C ARG A 157 2.36 -4.99 -18.78
N TYR A 158 1.78 -4.62 -17.63
CA TYR A 158 0.35 -4.77 -17.35
C TYR A 158 -0.52 -3.58 -17.84
N GLY A 159 0.08 -2.57 -18.48
CA GLY A 159 -0.65 -1.41 -19.00
C GLY A 159 -1.21 -0.46 -17.91
N ILE A 160 -0.72 -0.53 -16.66
CA ILE A 160 -1.23 0.25 -15.52
C ILE A 160 -0.25 1.31 -14.99
N ALA A 161 0.88 1.53 -15.66
CA ALA A 161 1.87 2.53 -15.26
C ALA A 161 1.48 3.98 -15.63
N SER A 162 0.56 4.17 -16.58
CA SER A 162 0.16 5.49 -17.09
C SER A 162 -1.37 5.61 -17.10
N PRO A 163 -2.00 5.72 -15.93
CA PRO A 163 -3.45 5.85 -15.84
C PRO A 163 -3.92 7.19 -16.43
N ALA A 164 -5.17 7.24 -16.94
CA ALA A 164 -5.77 8.46 -17.46
C ALA A 164 -5.98 9.52 -16.36
N SER A 165 -6.21 9.09 -15.12
CA SER A 165 -6.26 9.95 -13.93
C SER A 165 -5.83 9.17 -12.69
N ALA A 166 -5.50 9.88 -11.60
CA ALA A 166 -5.15 9.25 -10.32
C ALA A 166 -6.26 8.35 -9.76
N ASP A 167 -7.52 8.75 -9.94
CA ASP A 167 -8.69 7.99 -9.45
C ASP A 167 -8.88 6.67 -10.20
N LEU A 168 -8.58 6.67 -11.51
CA LEU A 168 -8.66 5.49 -12.36
C LEU A 168 -7.42 4.59 -12.24
N SER A 169 -6.40 5.04 -11.51
CA SER A 169 -5.20 4.21 -11.33
C SER A 169 -5.50 2.94 -10.55
N ARG A 170 -5.03 1.82 -11.10
CA ARG A 170 -5.07 0.50 -10.45
C ARG A 170 -3.85 0.28 -9.54
N ALA A 171 -2.80 1.08 -9.68
CA ALA A 171 -1.58 1.00 -8.90
C ALA A 171 -1.24 2.34 -8.23
N VAL A 172 -0.73 2.26 -7.01
CA VAL A 172 -0.15 3.36 -6.24
C VAL A 172 1.22 2.91 -5.75
N VAL A 173 2.28 3.71 -5.97
CA VAL A 173 3.61 3.35 -5.47
C VAL A 173 3.92 4.17 -4.22
N MET A 174 4.41 3.51 -3.19
CA MET A 174 4.69 4.11 -1.89
C MET A 174 6.14 3.92 -1.48
N SER A 175 6.66 4.81 -0.66
CA SER A 175 7.95 4.61 -0.01
C SER A 175 8.15 5.57 1.16
N PHE A 176 8.93 5.14 2.16
CA PHE A 176 9.53 6.02 3.17
C PHE A 176 10.72 6.84 2.59
N SER A 177 11.23 6.43 1.44
CA SER A 177 12.32 7.15 0.76
C SER A 177 11.77 8.23 -0.17
N ALA A 178 11.98 9.51 0.19
CA ALA A 178 11.64 10.63 -0.67
C ALA A 178 12.32 10.53 -2.05
N ALA A 179 13.54 10.02 -2.11
CA ALA A 179 14.26 9.80 -3.37
C ALA A 179 13.59 8.73 -4.25
N ALA A 180 13.01 7.68 -3.66
CA ALA A 180 12.25 6.67 -4.38
C ALA A 180 10.98 7.27 -4.99
N VAL A 181 10.20 8.01 -4.19
CA VAL A 181 9.00 8.73 -4.65
C VAL A 181 9.35 9.69 -5.79
N TRP A 182 10.41 10.47 -5.66
CA TRP A 182 10.87 11.38 -6.71
C TRP A 182 11.21 10.65 -8.02
N ARG A 183 11.93 9.50 -7.93
CA ARG A 183 12.26 8.70 -9.13
C ARG A 183 11.00 8.20 -9.85
N ILE A 184 10.04 7.67 -9.10
CA ILE A 184 8.75 7.21 -9.65
C ILE A 184 8.02 8.38 -10.31
N ARG A 185 7.86 9.52 -9.62
CA ARG A 185 7.16 10.69 -10.14
C ARG A 185 7.78 11.24 -11.41
N ARG A 186 9.11 11.20 -11.49
CA ARG A 186 9.85 11.65 -12.69
C ARG A 186 9.66 10.70 -13.89
N ALA A 187 9.61 9.40 -13.65
CA ALA A 187 9.52 8.39 -14.69
C ALA A 187 8.08 8.07 -15.12
N ALA A 188 7.12 8.21 -14.20
CA ALA A 188 5.70 7.94 -14.43
C ALA A 188 4.84 9.04 -13.77
N PRO A 189 4.75 10.25 -14.36
CA PRO A 189 4.12 11.41 -13.73
C PRO A 189 2.61 11.27 -13.47
N MET A 190 1.93 10.38 -14.17
CA MET A 190 0.49 10.10 -13.95
C MET A 190 0.24 9.05 -12.89
N LEU A 191 1.25 8.27 -12.49
CA LEU A 191 1.11 7.22 -11.48
C LEU A 191 1.02 7.86 -10.08
N PRO A 192 -0.04 7.60 -9.30
CA PRO A 192 -0.14 8.10 -7.93
C PRO A 192 0.97 7.56 -7.03
N THR A 193 1.43 8.41 -6.10
CA THR A 193 2.47 8.03 -5.15
C THR A 193 2.13 8.49 -3.73
N VAL A 194 2.55 7.72 -2.74
CA VAL A 194 2.45 8.07 -1.32
C VAL A 194 3.85 8.21 -0.73
N LEU A 195 4.13 9.36 -0.13
CA LEU A 195 5.30 9.52 0.75
C LEU A 195 4.90 9.06 2.14
N LEU A 196 5.49 7.94 2.60
CA LEU A 196 5.28 7.40 3.94
C LEU A 196 6.23 8.06 4.95
N GLY A 197 5.80 8.19 6.20
CA GLY A 197 6.66 8.72 7.25
C GLY A 197 6.03 8.65 8.65
N ASP A 198 6.92 8.68 9.66
CA ASP A 198 6.59 8.59 11.09
C ASP A 198 6.67 9.95 11.80
N THR A 199 6.93 11.04 11.08
CA THR A 199 7.01 12.37 11.70
C THR A 199 6.22 13.39 10.88
N SER A 200 5.47 14.24 11.61
CA SER A 200 4.69 15.32 11.01
C SER A 200 5.57 16.32 10.25
N ARG A 201 6.78 16.57 10.75
CA ARG A 201 7.74 17.48 10.11
C ARG A 201 8.15 16.99 8.71
N TYR A 202 8.35 15.67 8.56
CA TYR A 202 8.71 15.08 7.28
C TYR A 202 7.54 15.12 6.29
N LEU A 203 6.33 14.73 6.75
CA LEU A 203 5.13 14.63 5.92
C LEU A 203 4.49 16.00 5.62
N GLY A 204 4.43 16.87 6.62
CA GLY A 204 3.83 18.22 6.51
C GLY A 204 4.78 19.29 5.98
N GLY A 205 6.08 18.97 5.81
CA GLY A 205 7.11 19.88 5.35
C GLY A 205 7.23 19.93 3.82
N SER A 206 8.34 20.50 3.35
CA SER A 206 8.64 20.63 1.92
C SER A 206 8.94 19.31 1.21
N ALA A 207 9.26 18.23 1.95
CA ALA A 207 9.69 16.96 1.37
C ALA A 207 8.65 16.40 0.37
N ALA A 208 7.38 16.26 0.78
CA ALA A 208 6.32 15.75 -0.08
C ALA A 208 6.10 16.63 -1.34
N THR A 209 6.23 17.96 -1.18
CA THR A 209 6.14 18.92 -2.29
C THR A 209 7.33 18.79 -3.25
N THR A 210 8.55 18.74 -2.71
CA THR A 210 9.78 18.64 -3.50
C THR A 210 9.82 17.38 -4.36
N VAL A 211 9.31 16.25 -3.84
CA VAL A 211 9.29 14.98 -4.59
C VAL A 211 8.03 14.82 -5.44
N GLY A 212 7.07 15.73 -5.35
CA GLY A 212 5.83 15.68 -6.12
C GLY A 212 4.89 14.54 -5.71
N ALA A 213 4.94 14.09 -4.45
CA ALA A 213 4.04 13.05 -3.95
C ALA A 213 2.57 13.48 -4.09
N THR A 214 1.70 12.58 -4.53
CA THR A 214 0.26 12.84 -4.68
C THR A 214 -0.53 12.59 -3.40
N ALA A 215 0.06 11.87 -2.45
CA ALA A 215 -0.48 11.62 -1.13
C ALA A 215 0.64 11.55 -0.09
N VAL A 216 0.27 11.68 1.18
CA VAL A 216 1.14 11.45 2.34
C VAL A 216 0.57 10.34 3.22
N GLY A 217 1.46 9.55 3.84
CA GLY A 217 1.09 8.36 4.60
C GLY A 217 1.67 8.36 6.02
N PRO A 218 1.02 9.03 7.00
CA PRO A 218 1.39 8.92 8.41
C PRO A 218 1.00 7.56 9.00
N SER A 219 1.72 7.14 10.05
CA SER A 219 1.22 6.14 10.97
C SER A 219 0.01 6.68 11.73
N ILE A 220 -0.85 5.78 12.26
CA ILE A 220 -1.99 6.19 13.09
C ILE A 220 -1.53 6.96 14.34
N THR A 221 -0.41 6.57 14.93
CA THR A 221 0.19 7.29 16.07
C THR A 221 0.56 8.71 15.68
N THR A 222 1.28 8.89 14.58
CA THR A 222 1.65 10.22 14.07
C THR A 222 0.41 11.07 13.75
N LEU A 223 -0.63 10.45 13.18
CA LEU A 223 -1.87 11.17 12.85
C LEU A 223 -2.63 11.60 14.10
N ARG A 224 -2.65 10.80 15.18
CA ARG A 224 -3.25 11.17 16.47
C ARG A 224 -2.51 12.31 17.17
N GLU A 225 -1.18 12.29 17.09
CA GLU A 225 -0.33 13.36 17.64
C GLU A 225 -0.40 14.65 16.81
N HIS A 226 -0.68 14.55 15.51
CA HIS A 226 -0.64 15.65 14.54
C HIS A 226 -1.83 15.63 13.58
N PRO A 227 -3.08 15.82 14.07
CA PRO A 227 -4.27 15.80 13.21
C PRO A 227 -4.28 16.90 12.14
N GLU A 228 -3.55 18.00 12.36
CA GLU A 228 -3.37 19.07 11.39
C GLU A 228 -2.70 18.63 10.07
N LEU A 229 -2.15 17.42 10.00
CA LEU A 229 -1.63 16.84 8.75
C LEU A 229 -2.72 16.67 7.70
N VAL A 230 -3.98 16.44 8.11
CA VAL A 230 -5.13 16.33 7.20
C VAL A 230 -5.35 17.63 6.45
N ASP A 231 -5.47 18.75 7.19
CA ASP A 231 -5.70 20.05 6.60
C ASP A 231 -4.53 20.50 5.73
N ARG A 232 -3.30 20.22 6.18
CA ARG A 232 -2.08 20.50 5.40
C ARG A 232 -2.02 19.72 4.09
N ALA A 233 -2.38 18.44 4.12
CA ALA A 233 -2.44 17.63 2.92
C ALA A 233 -3.53 18.12 1.97
N ALA A 234 -4.73 18.41 2.48
CA ALA A 234 -5.85 18.93 1.72
C ALA A 234 -5.52 20.28 1.06
N ALA A 235 -4.90 21.20 1.80
CA ALA A 235 -4.46 22.52 1.29
C ALA A 235 -3.44 22.38 0.13
N GLN A 236 -2.76 21.26 0.02
CA GLN A 236 -1.81 20.96 -1.04
C GLN A 236 -2.39 20.02 -2.13
N GLY A 237 -3.70 19.76 -2.10
CA GLY A 237 -4.37 18.85 -3.03
C GLY A 237 -3.92 17.39 -2.91
N ARG A 238 -3.49 16.95 -1.72
CA ARG A 238 -3.00 15.59 -1.46
C ARG A 238 -3.99 14.79 -0.66
N ALA A 239 -4.13 13.52 -1.01
CA ALA A 239 -4.86 12.56 -0.21
C ALA A 239 -4.04 12.07 1.00
N LEU A 240 -4.72 11.50 1.99
CA LEU A 240 -4.09 10.87 3.16
C LEU A 240 -4.27 9.36 3.12
N TYR A 241 -3.17 8.63 3.35
CA TYR A 241 -3.10 7.19 3.55
C TYR A 241 -2.63 6.94 5.00
N CYS A 242 -3.42 6.27 5.83
CA CYS A 242 -3.06 6.03 7.22
C CYS A 242 -2.79 4.54 7.49
N TRP A 243 -1.72 4.23 8.22
CA TRP A 243 -1.27 2.87 8.56
C TRP A 243 -0.78 2.78 10.02
N THR A 244 -0.78 1.67 10.76
CA THR A 244 -1.72 0.56 10.55
C THR A 244 -2.93 0.79 11.41
N VAL A 245 -4.13 0.69 10.84
CA VAL A 245 -5.40 1.08 11.47
C VAL A 245 -6.18 -0.20 11.80
N ASP A 246 -5.94 -0.77 12.98
CA ASP A 246 -6.44 -2.10 13.36
C ASP A 246 -7.55 -2.05 14.43
N HIS A 247 -7.79 -0.88 15.05
CA HIS A 247 -8.77 -0.73 16.11
C HIS A 247 -9.97 0.11 15.68
N TYR A 248 -11.15 -0.24 16.19
CA TYR A 248 -12.40 0.46 15.91
C TYR A 248 -12.30 1.98 16.08
N GLU A 249 -11.70 2.43 17.19
CA GLU A 249 -11.56 3.87 17.49
C GLU A 249 -10.64 4.59 16.50
N ASP A 250 -9.64 3.88 15.93
CA ASP A 250 -8.75 4.43 14.91
C ASP A 250 -9.45 4.53 13.55
N VAL A 251 -10.28 3.54 13.20
CA VAL A 251 -11.10 3.57 11.97
C VAL A 251 -12.10 4.72 12.04
N ARG A 252 -12.79 4.88 13.18
CA ARG A 252 -13.72 5.98 13.42
C ARG A 252 -13.01 7.32 13.29
N TYR A 253 -11.86 7.47 13.93
CA TYR A 253 -11.06 8.68 13.90
C TYR A 253 -10.60 9.04 12.49
N CYS A 254 -10.08 8.07 11.74
CA CYS A 254 -9.69 8.29 10.35
C CYS A 254 -10.88 8.71 9.46
N ARG A 255 -12.06 8.13 9.68
CA ARG A 255 -13.30 8.52 8.98
C ARG A 255 -13.70 9.96 9.30
N GLU A 256 -13.71 10.33 10.59
CA GLU A 256 -14.07 11.68 11.04
C GLU A 256 -13.14 12.75 10.46
N LEU A 257 -11.86 12.43 10.29
CA LEU A 257 -10.86 13.29 9.68
C LEU A 257 -10.89 13.30 8.14
N GLY A 258 -11.68 12.46 7.48
CA GLY A 258 -11.71 12.39 6.01
C GLY A 258 -10.47 11.75 5.39
N VAL A 259 -9.81 10.83 6.10
CA VAL A 259 -8.70 10.03 5.55
C VAL A 259 -9.18 9.22 4.35
N ALA A 260 -8.44 9.27 3.24
CA ALA A 260 -8.85 8.63 1.99
C ALA A 260 -8.68 7.10 2.02
N TRP A 261 -7.58 6.60 2.58
CA TRP A 261 -7.26 5.18 2.65
C TRP A 261 -6.76 4.79 4.03
N VAL A 262 -7.28 3.71 4.56
CA VAL A 262 -6.82 3.08 5.80
C VAL A 262 -6.24 1.71 5.51
N ALA A 263 -4.98 1.50 5.86
CA ALA A 263 -4.32 0.21 5.79
C ALA A 263 -4.51 -0.55 7.09
N THR A 264 -4.97 -1.79 7.01
CA THR A 264 -5.31 -2.61 8.17
C THR A 264 -4.92 -4.07 7.99
N ASN A 265 -4.57 -4.73 9.10
CA ASN A 265 -4.34 -6.17 9.15
C ASN A 265 -5.66 -6.97 9.21
N HIS A 266 -6.79 -6.29 9.49
CA HIS A 266 -8.13 -6.87 9.67
C HIS A 266 -9.15 -6.33 8.66
N PRO A 267 -8.98 -6.55 7.34
CA PRO A 267 -9.82 -5.89 6.33
C PRO A 267 -11.32 -6.20 6.48
N GLY A 268 -11.70 -7.45 6.81
CA GLY A 268 -13.09 -7.82 7.01
C GLY A 268 -13.74 -7.12 8.18
N ARG A 269 -13.06 -7.04 9.34
CA ARG A 269 -13.55 -6.30 10.52
C ARG A 269 -13.71 -4.81 10.21
N THR A 270 -12.71 -4.21 9.58
CA THR A 270 -12.74 -2.79 9.22
C THR A 270 -13.87 -2.48 8.24
N LYS A 271 -14.12 -3.32 7.25
CA LYS A 271 -15.27 -3.18 6.34
C LYS A 271 -16.59 -3.28 7.09
N GLY A 272 -16.73 -4.24 8.01
CA GLY A 272 -17.92 -4.38 8.86
C GLY A 272 -18.19 -3.11 9.66
N TRP A 273 -17.20 -2.59 10.39
CA TRP A 273 -17.34 -1.35 11.17
C TRP A 273 -17.78 -0.14 10.34
N LEU A 274 -17.25 -0.01 9.12
CA LEU A 274 -17.62 1.09 8.22
C LEU A 274 -19.03 0.93 7.65
N GLN A 275 -19.48 -0.30 7.36
CA GLN A 275 -20.81 -0.59 6.83
C GLN A 275 -21.92 -0.42 7.89
N ASP A 276 -21.66 -0.87 9.12
CA ASP A 276 -22.60 -0.74 10.25
C ASP A 276 -22.75 0.70 10.77
N GLY A 277 -22.19 1.66 10.06
CA GLY A 277 -22.31 3.09 10.39
C GLY A 277 -21.57 3.50 11.66
N LEU A 278 -20.64 2.67 12.13
CA LEU A 278 -19.91 2.83 13.40
C LEU A 278 -20.86 2.87 14.63
N THR A 279 -22.02 2.22 14.53
CA THR A 279 -23.00 2.13 15.60
C THR A 279 -22.58 1.07 16.63
N GLY A 280 -21.54 1.21 17.36
CA GLY A 280 -21.16 0.54 18.61
C GLY A 280 -21.50 -0.94 18.89
N ALA A 281 -22.14 -1.65 17.98
CA ALA A 281 -22.47 -3.07 18.07
C ALA A 281 -21.33 -3.89 17.51
N GLY A 282 -20.45 -4.39 18.36
CA GLY A 282 -19.32 -5.26 17.99
C GLY A 282 -17.97 -4.73 18.50
N ARG A 283 -17.88 -4.40 19.77
CA ARG A 283 -16.65 -3.87 20.42
C ARG A 283 -15.79 -4.98 21.04
N ASP A 284 -15.68 -6.15 20.44
CA ASP A 284 -14.80 -7.20 20.97
C ASP A 284 -13.96 -7.84 19.84
#